data_aaa0bd9da793dc49b1035db5a037dc4e
#
_entry.id   aaa0bd9da793dc49b1035db5a037dc4e
#
_cell.length_a   1.000
_cell.length_b   1.000
_cell.length_c   1.000
_cell.angle_alpha   90.00
_cell.angle_beta   90.00
_cell.angle_gamma   90.00
#
_symmetry.space_group_name_H-M   'P 1'
#
loop_
_entity.id
_entity.type
_entity.pdbx_description
1 polymer ?
#
loop_
_entity_poly.entity_id
_entity_poly.type
_entity_poly.pdbx_seq_one_letter_code
_entity_poly.pdbx_strand_id
1 'polypeptide(L)'
;MITPDPHANSGRSRRVAVRLALLLIAISLAAGAAWYATRPKPVSVAVAQATIGRVETTVANTRAGSVMACRRAKLAPPAGGRIERINVREGDRVRKGQVLLTLWNDDLAAREQVSREQLETAKARGREACELAKAAAGEARRARELKAQNFISQERVERADAESASRQAGCESARAQVSEADARIVAASADTDRTVLRAPFAGIVAEVNGEIGEYLTPSPPGIPTLPAVDLIDDSCIYISAPIDEVDAAQLKLGMTGRITLDAYRGKHFTGKVRRIAPYVLAVEKQARTVEVEVDFSVPGDAGRLLVGYSADIEVVVTGRDGAVRIPTPALMPGNRVLVLGDGGILEERKIETGLSNWEFTEAKAGLVPGERVVTSLEREGVKAGARAVAEPAAKLRAE
;
A
#
# COMPACT_ATOMS: atom_id res chain seq x y z
N MET A 1 65.70 71.21 -86.12
CA MET A 1 64.66 70.20 -86.31
C MET A 1 65.00 68.98 -85.37
N ILE A 2 64.28 68.92 -84.31
CA ILE A 2 64.51 67.81 -83.32
C ILE A 2 63.09 67.21 -83.08
N THR A 3 62.96 66.04 -83.52
CA THR A 3 61.76 65.22 -83.30
C THR A 3 61.84 64.54 -81.91
N PRO A 4 60.82 64.56 -81.06
CA PRO A 4 60.81 63.81 -79.85
C PRO A 4 60.31 62.35 -80.04
N ASP A 5 60.97 61.46 -79.44
CA ASP A 5 60.72 60.02 -79.46
C ASP A 5 59.57 59.63 -78.47
N PRO A 6 58.56 58.86 -78.88
CA PRO A 6 57.41 58.46 -78.02
C PRO A 6 57.45 56.99 -77.57
N HIS A 7 58.41 56.58 -76.81
CA HIS A 7 58.39 55.20 -76.20
C HIS A 7 59.01 55.13 -74.80
N ALA A 8 58.28 55.50 -73.79
CA ALA A 8 58.59 55.10 -72.42
C ALA A 8 57.43 55.42 -71.46
N ASN A 9 56.37 54.59 -71.40
CA ASN A 9 55.51 54.50 -70.23
C ASN A 9 54.46 53.33 -70.20
N SER A 10 54.63 52.18 -70.91
CA SER A 10 53.63 51.09 -70.90
C SER A 10 53.89 50.00 -69.90
N GLY A 11 55.08 49.94 -69.27
CA GLY A 11 55.45 48.86 -68.40
C GLY A 11 55.05 49.04 -66.89
N ARG A 12 54.81 50.32 -66.50
CA ARG A 12 54.52 50.63 -65.09
C ARG A 12 53.03 50.48 -64.75
N SER A 13 52.16 50.80 -65.63
CA SER A 13 50.67 50.69 -65.46
C SER A 13 50.21 49.22 -65.46
N ARG A 14 50.82 48.39 -66.30
CA ARG A 14 50.47 46.94 -66.33
C ARG A 14 50.90 46.23 -65.07
N ARG A 15 52.01 46.56 -64.45
CA ARG A 15 52.48 45.97 -63.16
C ARG A 15 51.65 46.45 -61.98
N VAL A 16 51.16 47.70 -61.98
CA VAL A 16 50.23 48.19 -60.96
C VAL A 16 48.83 47.59 -61.13
N ALA A 17 48.30 47.42 -62.36
CA ALA A 17 47.05 46.72 -62.59
C ALA A 17 47.08 45.23 -62.14
N VAL A 18 48.17 44.51 -62.46
CA VAL A 18 48.36 43.13 -62.02
C VAL A 18 48.44 43.02 -60.47
N ARG A 19 49.16 43.94 -59.84
CA ARG A 19 49.23 43.96 -58.36
C ARG A 19 47.90 44.28 -57.73
N LEU A 20 47.07 45.20 -58.27
CA LEU A 20 45.71 45.44 -57.82
C LEU A 20 44.78 44.28 -58.02
N ALA A 21 44.85 43.57 -59.17
CA ALA A 21 44.10 42.38 -59.43
C ALA A 21 44.43 41.20 -58.44
N LEU A 22 45.74 41.02 -58.17
CA LEU A 22 46.18 40.00 -57.17
C LEU A 22 45.72 40.40 -55.75
N LEU A 23 45.72 41.68 -55.38
CA LEU A 23 45.21 42.17 -54.13
C LEU A 23 43.72 41.92 -53.95
N LEU A 24 42.93 42.19 -54.99
CA LEU A 24 41.46 41.94 -55.01
C LEU A 24 41.16 40.44 -54.89
N ILE A 25 41.94 39.57 -55.57
CA ILE A 25 41.80 38.11 -55.45
C ILE A 25 42.17 37.65 -54.07
N ALA A 26 43.24 38.19 -53.47
CA ALA A 26 43.63 37.85 -52.09
C ALA A 26 42.60 38.30 -51.06
N ILE A 27 42.00 39.51 -51.22
CA ILE A 27 40.94 40.01 -50.38
C ILE A 27 39.66 39.14 -50.51
N SER A 28 39.32 38.76 -51.74
CA SER A 28 38.16 37.87 -52.00
C SER A 28 38.33 36.49 -51.40
N LEU A 29 39.56 35.91 -51.52
CA LEU A 29 39.91 34.64 -50.88
C LEU A 29 39.93 34.73 -49.35
N ALA A 30 40.49 35.84 -48.80
CA ALA A 30 40.48 36.09 -47.38
C ALA A 30 39.04 36.31 -46.83
N ALA A 31 38.20 37.06 -47.59
CA ALA A 31 36.77 37.22 -47.21
C ALA A 31 35.99 35.92 -47.34
N GLY A 32 36.24 35.09 -48.34
CA GLY A 32 35.69 33.77 -48.49
C GLY A 32 36.12 32.79 -47.39
N ALA A 33 37.39 32.83 -47.03
CA ALA A 33 37.93 32.02 -45.94
C ALA A 33 37.36 32.47 -44.58
N ALA A 34 37.29 33.80 -44.32
CA ALA A 34 36.68 34.34 -43.13
C ALA A 34 35.19 33.99 -43.04
N TRP A 35 34.44 34.10 -44.15
CA TRP A 35 33.02 33.68 -44.18
C TRP A 35 32.85 32.18 -43.95
N TYR A 36 33.75 31.34 -44.48
CA TYR A 36 33.75 29.88 -44.24
C TYR A 36 34.09 29.54 -42.81
N ALA A 37 35.07 30.23 -42.19
CA ALA A 37 35.51 30.01 -40.82
C ALA A 37 34.53 30.55 -39.78
N THR A 38 33.74 31.60 -40.11
CA THR A 38 32.73 32.18 -39.22
C THR A 38 31.36 31.50 -39.34
N ARG A 39 31.21 30.52 -40.22
CA ARG A 39 29.95 29.75 -40.28
C ARG A 39 29.71 29.07 -38.96
N PRO A 40 28.54 29.25 -38.29
CA PRO A 40 28.21 28.56 -37.06
C PRO A 40 28.21 27.04 -37.32
N LYS A 41 29.01 26.32 -36.56
CA LYS A 41 29.01 24.83 -36.62
C LYS A 41 27.63 24.31 -36.23
N PRO A 42 27.10 23.30 -36.93
CA PRO A 42 25.83 22.71 -36.54
C PRO A 42 25.89 22.12 -35.14
N VAL A 43 24.91 22.41 -34.31
CA VAL A 43 24.80 21.90 -32.97
C VAL A 43 24.27 20.46 -33.03
N SER A 44 24.92 19.53 -32.34
CA SER A 44 24.43 18.16 -32.21
C SER A 44 23.28 18.13 -31.21
N VAL A 45 22.10 17.62 -31.62
CA VAL A 45 20.90 17.58 -30.80
C VAL A 45 20.31 16.18 -30.75
N ALA A 46 19.86 15.79 -29.56
CA ALA A 46 19.04 14.62 -29.41
C ALA A 46 17.61 14.97 -29.87
N VAL A 47 17.08 14.13 -30.75
CA VAL A 47 15.73 14.30 -31.29
C VAL A 47 14.87 13.06 -31.03
N ALA A 48 13.59 13.30 -30.81
CA ALA A 48 12.57 12.25 -30.78
C ALA A 48 11.51 12.53 -31.86
N GLN A 49 10.89 11.50 -32.37
CA GLN A 49 9.79 11.65 -33.30
C GLN A 49 8.46 11.84 -32.58
N ALA A 50 7.63 12.75 -33.06
CA ALA A 50 6.24 12.80 -32.67
C ALA A 50 5.54 11.53 -33.15
N THR A 51 4.98 10.76 -32.23
CA THR A 51 4.35 9.45 -32.52
C THR A 51 2.88 9.46 -32.16
N ILE A 52 2.10 8.61 -32.82
CA ILE A 52 0.72 8.35 -32.39
C ILE A 52 0.78 7.28 -31.29
N GLY A 53 0.14 7.56 -30.14
CA GLY A 53 0.11 6.62 -29.04
C GLY A 53 -0.83 7.03 -27.94
N ARG A 54 -0.81 6.27 -26.86
CA ARG A 54 -1.58 6.58 -25.65
C ARG A 54 -0.85 7.61 -24.81
N VAL A 55 -1.58 8.63 -24.35
CA VAL A 55 -1.11 9.60 -23.36
C VAL A 55 -2.05 9.55 -22.16
N GLU A 56 -1.48 9.49 -20.97
CA GLU A 56 -2.22 9.36 -19.72
C GLU A 56 -1.82 10.52 -18.80
N THR A 57 -2.78 11.03 -18.06
CA THR A 57 -2.50 11.84 -16.87
C THR A 57 -2.51 10.90 -15.69
N THR A 58 -1.43 10.91 -14.92
CA THR A 58 -1.23 10.03 -13.79
C THR A 58 -0.96 10.82 -12.53
N VAL A 59 -1.33 10.26 -11.41
CA VAL A 59 -1.02 10.75 -10.07
C VAL A 59 -0.14 9.71 -9.39
N ALA A 60 1.03 10.13 -8.93
CA ALA A 60 1.98 9.29 -8.21
C ALA A 60 2.00 9.63 -6.71
N ASN A 61 2.44 8.68 -5.89
CA ASN A 61 2.66 8.93 -4.48
C ASN A 61 3.83 9.92 -4.25
N THR A 62 3.71 10.72 -3.19
CA THR A 62 4.70 11.74 -2.83
C THR A 62 5.88 11.17 -2.03
N ARG A 63 5.70 10.05 -1.38
CA ARG A 63 6.70 9.29 -0.61
C ARG A 63 6.43 7.82 -0.80
N ALA A 64 7.47 7.00 -0.70
CA ALA A 64 7.34 5.56 -0.82
C ALA A 64 6.19 5.03 0.06
N GLY A 65 5.30 4.30 -0.57
CA GLY A 65 4.29 3.51 0.09
C GLY A 65 4.87 2.18 0.60
N SER A 66 4.02 1.34 1.14
CA SER A 66 4.42 0.05 1.68
C SER A 66 3.41 -1.05 1.33
N VAL A 67 3.93 -2.26 1.17
CA VAL A 67 3.12 -3.47 1.11
C VAL A 67 2.53 -3.74 2.48
N MET A 68 1.21 -3.83 2.58
CA MET A 68 0.47 -4.05 3.81
C MET A 68 -0.33 -5.34 3.74
N ALA A 69 -0.47 -6.03 4.87
CA ALA A 69 -1.40 -7.14 4.99
C ALA A 69 -2.82 -6.63 5.29
N CYS A 70 -3.85 -7.31 4.76
CA CYS A 70 -5.24 -6.97 5.07
C CYS A 70 -5.55 -7.11 6.56
N ARG A 71 -4.86 -8.04 7.25
CA ARG A 71 -4.96 -8.24 8.69
C ARG A 71 -3.58 -8.43 9.29
N ARG A 72 -3.28 -7.62 10.29
CA ARG A 72 -2.11 -7.78 11.15
C ARG A 72 -2.56 -7.59 12.58
N ALA A 73 -2.18 -8.49 13.45
CA ALA A 73 -2.55 -8.42 14.86
C ALA A 73 -1.30 -8.50 15.73
N LYS A 74 -1.06 -7.43 16.46
CA LYS A 74 -0.08 -7.37 17.53
C LYS A 74 -0.72 -7.91 18.81
N LEU A 75 -0.47 -9.18 19.11
CA LEU A 75 -1.14 -9.93 20.15
C LEU A 75 -0.40 -9.78 21.48
N ALA A 76 -1.13 -9.41 22.52
CA ALA A 76 -0.67 -9.47 23.90
C ALA A 76 -1.67 -10.32 24.71
N PRO A 77 -1.22 -11.08 25.71
CA PRO A 77 -2.13 -11.80 26.57
C PRO A 77 -3.00 -10.84 27.39
N PRO A 78 -4.30 -11.13 27.57
CA PRO A 78 -5.18 -10.27 28.35
C PRO A 78 -4.90 -10.29 29.87
N ALA A 79 -4.15 -11.31 30.34
CA ALA A 79 -3.65 -11.41 31.70
C ALA A 79 -2.13 -11.33 31.74
N GLY A 80 -1.55 -10.72 32.77
CA GLY A 80 -0.10 -10.73 33.00
C GLY A 80 0.33 -12.07 33.62
N GLY A 81 1.55 -12.53 33.27
CA GLY A 81 2.08 -13.76 33.84
C GLY A 81 3.43 -14.13 33.25
N ARG A 82 4.08 -15.09 33.89
CA ARG A 82 5.33 -15.65 33.40
C ARG A 82 5.07 -16.60 32.24
N ILE A 83 5.85 -16.48 31.15
CA ILE A 83 5.77 -17.41 30.01
C ILE A 83 6.18 -18.82 30.48
N GLU A 84 5.29 -19.78 30.37
CA GLU A 84 5.54 -21.17 30.63
C GLU A 84 6.01 -21.88 29.35
N ARG A 85 5.34 -21.62 28.23
CA ARG A 85 5.59 -22.30 26.95
C ARG A 85 5.32 -21.38 25.77
N ILE A 86 6.21 -21.48 24.78
CA ILE A 86 6.05 -20.87 23.46
C ILE A 86 5.94 -22.01 22.44
N ASN A 87 4.83 -22.06 21.70
CA ASN A 87 4.51 -23.15 20.78
C ASN A 87 4.79 -22.81 19.31
N VAL A 88 5.29 -21.61 19.03
CA VAL A 88 5.54 -21.10 17.68
C VAL A 88 6.87 -20.38 17.62
N ARG A 89 7.43 -20.27 16.42
CA ARG A 89 8.63 -19.49 16.10
C ARG A 89 8.31 -18.50 15.02
N GLU A 90 9.15 -17.50 14.88
CA GLU A 90 9.08 -16.55 13.76
C GLU A 90 9.16 -17.30 12.42
N GLY A 91 8.30 -16.92 11.49
CA GLY A 91 8.12 -17.58 10.20
C GLY A 91 7.15 -18.76 10.19
N ASP A 92 6.68 -19.23 11.34
CA ASP A 92 5.74 -20.35 11.39
C ASP A 92 4.35 -19.96 10.86
N ARG A 93 3.74 -20.88 10.10
CA ARG A 93 2.33 -20.78 9.70
C ARG A 93 1.42 -21.34 10.77
N VAL A 94 0.44 -20.53 11.18
CA VAL A 94 -0.53 -20.91 12.22
C VAL A 94 -1.95 -20.91 11.69
N ARG A 95 -2.81 -21.73 12.32
CA ARG A 95 -4.25 -21.77 12.03
C ARG A 95 -5.01 -20.92 13.04
N LYS A 96 -6.20 -20.46 12.67
CA LYS A 96 -7.12 -19.81 13.61
C LYS A 96 -7.37 -20.71 14.83
N GLY A 97 -7.26 -20.16 16.06
CA GLY A 97 -7.44 -20.86 17.33
C GLY A 97 -6.22 -21.63 17.82
N GLN A 98 -5.14 -21.74 17.02
CA GLN A 98 -3.90 -22.41 17.44
C GLN A 98 -3.29 -21.66 18.62
N VAL A 99 -2.82 -22.42 19.63
CA VAL A 99 -2.12 -21.87 20.81
C VAL A 99 -0.75 -21.39 20.38
N LEU A 100 -0.46 -20.11 20.61
CA LEU A 100 0.82 -19.47 20.33
C LEU A 100 1.77 -19.55 21.51
N LEU A 101 1.30 -19.14 22.68
CA LEU A 101 2.00 -19.25 23.95
C LEU A 101 1.03 -19.48 25.10
N THR A 102 1.57 -19.98 26.20
CA THR A 102 0.84 -20.21 27.45
C THR A 102 1.62 -19.56 28.58
N LEU A 103 0.94 -18.79 29.40
CA LEU A 103 1.47 -18.28 30.67
C LEU A 103 1.30 -19.34 31.74
N TRP A 104 2.14 -19.30 32.75
CA TRP A 104 2.00 -20.15 33.92
C TRP A 104 0.66 -19.91 34.62
N ASN A 105 -0.11 -20.96 34.85
CA ASN A 105 -1.50 -20.88 35.29
C ASN A 105 -1.92 -22.05 36.23
N ASP A 106 -0.97 -22.73 36.83
CA ASP A 106 -1.26 -23.90 37.70
C ASP A 106 -2.24 -23.57 38.84
N ASP A 107 -2.15 -22.36 39.39
CA ASP A 107 -3.07 -21.88 40.44
C ASP A 107 -4.50 -21.68 39.92
N LEU A 108 -4.66 -21.17 38.69
CA LEU A 108 -5.96 -21.00 38.04
C LEU A 108 -6.55 -22.36 37.64
N ALA A 109 -5.75 -23.24 37.09
CA ALA A 109 -6.16 -24.61 36.77
C ALA A 109 -6.62 -25.36 38.01
N ALA A 110 -5.89 -25.22 39.14
CA ALA A 110 -6.29 -25.81 40.42
C ALA A 110 -7.64 -25.25 40.91
N ARG A 111 -7.88 -23.92 40.79
CA ARG A 111 -9.18 -23.30 41.14
C ARG A 111 -10.31 -23.79 40.25
N GLU A 112 -10.07 -23.95 38.98
CA GLU A 112 -11.05 -24.52 38.05
C GLU A 112 -11.41 -25.94 38.44
N GLN A 113 -10.41 -26.77 38.79
CA GLN A 113 -10.65 -28.14 39.26
C GLN A 113 -11.49 -28.17 40.56
N VAL A 114 -11.21 -27.29 41.53
CA VAL A 114 -12.02 -27.17 42.76
C VAL A 114 -13.47 -26.83 42.42
N SER A 115 -13.70 -25.90 41.44
CA SER A 115 -15.05 -25.54 41.01
C SER A 115 -15.79 -26.72 40.36
N ARG A 116 -15.08 -27.58 39.61
CA ARG A 116 -15.65 -28.80 39.01
C ARG A 116 -16.09 -29.82 40.11
N GLU A 117 -15.27 -30.01 41.12
CA GLU A 117 -15.61 -30.91 42.25
C GLU A 117 -16.82 -30.36 43.06
N GLN A 118 -16.92 -29.03 43.21
CA GLN A 118 -18.07 -28.37 43.82
C GLN A 118 -19.36 -28.63 43.03
N LEU A 119 -19.31 -28.59 41.70
CA LEU A 119 -20.45 -28.91 40.84
C LEU A 119 -20.91 -30.36 41.05
N GLU A 120 -19.97 -31.32 41.09
CA GLU A 120 -20.34 -32.72 41.31
C GLU A 120 -20.98 -32.93 42.68
N THR A 121 -20.48 -32.24 43.70
CA THR A 121 -21.10 -32.24 45.04
C THR A 121 -22.52 -31.65 45.01
N ALA A 122 -22.72 -30.49 44.33
CA ALA A 122 -24.02 -29.87 44.17
C ALA A 122 -25.02 -30.78 43.43
N LYS A 123 -24.56 -31.45 42.36
CA LYS A 123 -25.36 -32.44 41.62
C LYS A 123 -25.80 -33.61 42.51
N ALA A 124 -24.92 -34.13 43.35
CA ALA A 124 -25.24 -35.20 44.28
C ALA A 124 -26.32 -34.78 45.27
N ARG A 125 -26.20 -33.58 45.90
CA ARG A 125 -27.18 -33.02 46.81
C ARG A 125 -28.52 -32.75 46.09
N GLY A 126 -28.45 -32.24 44.85
CA GLY A 126 -29.63 -32.03 44.02
C GLY A 126 -30.40 -33.32 43.75
N ARG A 127 -29.70 -34.44 43.45
CA ARG A 127 -30.33 -35.74 43.29
C ARG A 127 -31.02 -36.18 44.58
N GLU A 128 -30.33 -36.09 45.70
CA GLU A 128 -30.88 -36.46 47.00
C GLU A 128 -32.16 -35.68 47.34
N ALA A 129 -32.11 -34.37 47.26
CA ALA A 129 -33.25 -33.49 47.54
C ALA A 129 -34.45 -33.78 46.63
N CYS A 130 -34.21 -34.05 45.36
CA CYS A 130 -35.28 -34.32 44.39
C CYS A 130 -35.88 -35.74 44.57
N GLU A 131 -35.11 -36.72 45.00
CA GLU A 131 -35.66 -38.02 45.34
C GLU A 131 -36.48 -37.98 46.58
N LEU A 132 -36.11 -37.21 47.63
CA LEU A 132 -36.93 -36.94 48.79
C LEU A 132 -38.26 -36.23 48.43
N ALA A 133 -38.21 -35.25 47.51
CA ALA A 133 -39.41 -34.58 47.01
C ALA A 133 -40.33 -35.55 46.28
N LYS A 134 -39.79 -36.47 45.44
CA LYS A 134 -40.61 -37.46 44.75
C LYS A 134 -41.27 -38.43 45.77
N ALA A 135 -40.59 -38.87 46.81
CA ALA A 135 -41.14 -39.73 47.84
C ALA A 135 -42.28 -39.06 48.58
N ALA A 136 -42.10 -37.76 49.02
CA ALA A 136 -43.13 -36.97 49.66
C ALA A 136 -44.37 -36.70 48.75
N ALA A 137 -44.15 -36.42 47.51
CA ALA A 137 -45.25 -36.25 46.53
C ALA A 137 -46.05 -37.53 46.33
N GLY A 138 -45.36 -38.68 46.35
CA GLY A 138 -46.04 -40.01 46.34
C GLY A 138 -46.88 -40.24 47.58
N GLU A 139 -46.38 -39.83 48.76
CA GLU A 139 -47.12 -39.98 50.03
C GLU A 139 -48.37 -39.05 50.04
N ALA A 140 -48.22 -37.80 49.64
CA ALA A 140 -49.32 -36.85 49.53
C ALA A 140 -50.44 -37.34 48.59
N ARG A 141 -50.04 -37.92 47.45
CA ARG A 141 -50.99 -38.53 46.52
C ARG A 141 -51.76 -39.70 47.14
N ARG A 142 -51.06 -40.65 47.80
CA ARG A 142 -51.72 -41.75 48.53
C ARG A 142 -52.64 -41.26 49.64
N ALA A 143 -52.22 -40.23 50.35
CA ALA A 143 -53.05 -39.61 51.40
C ALA A 143 -54.35 -39.05 50.83
N ARG A 144 -54.33 -38.36 49.69
CA ARG A 144 -55.54 -37.86 49.03
C ARG A 144 -56.46 -39.00 48.53
N GLU A 145 -55.93 -40.06 48.03
CA GLU A 145 -56.67 -41.24 47.59
C GLU A 145 -57.38 -41.93 48.78
N LEU A 146 -56.70 -42.11 49.91
CA LEU A 146 -57.27 -42.70 51.13
C LEU A 146 -58.34 -41.78 51.76
N LYS A 147 -58.15 -40.44 51.67
CA LYS A 147 -59.18 -39.51 52.11
C LYS A 147 -60.43 -39.55 51.26
N ALA A 148 -60.33 -39.69 49.95
CA ALA A 148 -61.47 -39.87 49.06
C ALA A 148 -62.30 -41.09 49.42
N GLN A 149 -61.66 -42.11 50.04
CA GLN A 149 -62.32 -43.32 50.59
C GLN A 149 -62.72 -43.20 52.07
N ASN A 150 -62.56 -42.00 52.70
CA ASN A 150 -62.85 -41.71 54.10
C ASN A 150 -61.99 -42.48 55.13
N PHE A 151 -60.83 -43.00 54.80
CA PHE A 151 -59.94 -43.75 55.70
C PHE A 151 -59.07 -42.88 56.59
N ILE A 152 -58.84 -41.60 56.27
CA ILE A 152 -57.99 -40.67 57.02
C ILE A 152 -58.64 -39.30 57.22
N SER A 153 -58.10 -38.49 58.18
CA SER A 153 -58.59 -37.15 58.45
C SER A 153 -58.11 -36.13 57.40
N GLN A 154 -58.80 -35.00 57.30
CA GLN A 154 -58.40 -33.86 56.43
C GLN A 154 -57.05 -33.29 56.89
N GLU A 155 -56.83 -33.13 58.18
CA GLU A 155 -55.54 -32.68 58.76
C GLU A 155 -54.34 -33.48 58.26
N ARG A 156 -54.52 -34.83 58.11
CA ARG A 156 -53.44 -35.70 57.66
C ARG A 156 -53.10 -35.47 56.18
N VAL A 157 -54.05 -35.17 55.35
CA VAL A 157 -53.82 -34.80 53.93
C VAL A 157 -53.09 -33.44 53.87
N GLU A 158 -53.58 -32.46 54.62
CA GLU A 158 -52.93 -31.10 54.64
C GLU A 158 -51.48 -31.16 55.13
N ARG A 159 -51.17 -32.01 56.08
CA ARG A 159 -49.79 -32.21 56.56
C ARG A 159 -48.94 -32.88 55.48
N ALA A 160 -49.45 -33.90 54.79
CA ALA A 160 -48.73 -34.57 53.70
C ALA A 160 -48.52 -33.64 52.50
N ASP A 161 -49.50 -32.79 52.18
CA ASP A 161 -49.38 -31.77 51.12
C ASP A 161 -48.36 -30.68 51.46
N ALA A 162 -48.35 -30.18 52.70
CA ALA A 162 -47.38 -29.23 53.18
C ALA A 162 -45.95 -29.77 53.16
N GLU A 163 -45.75 -31.04 53.58
CA GLU A 163 -44.42 -31.72 53.51
C GLU A 163 -43.99 -31.90 52.05
N SER A 164 -44.91 -32.31 51.15
CA SER A 164 -44.62 -32.44 49.70
C SER A 164 -44.20 -31.08 49.11
N ALA A 165 -44.92 -30.01 49.41
CA ALA A 165 -44.57 -28.65 48.94
C ALA A 165 -43.21 -28.18 49.47
N SER A 166 -42.93 -28.44 50.73
CA SER A 166 -41.63 -28.10 51.38
C SER A 166 -40.47 -28.87 50.70
N ARG A 167 -40.62 -30.20 50.48
CA ARG A 167 -39.59 -30.98 49.78
C ARG A 167 -39.40 -30.59 48.32
N GLN A 168 -40.48 -30.21 47.66
CA GLN A 168 -40.40 -29.71 46.30
C GLN A 168 -39.61 -28.40 46.23
N ALA A 169 -39.87 -27.46 47.11
CA ALA A 169 -39.08 -26.24 47.22
C ALA A 169 -37.60 -26.48 47.51
N GLY A 170 -37.32 -27.52 48.38
CA GLY A 170 -35.96 -27.98 48.64
C GLY A 170 -35.25 -28.51 47.38
N CYS A 171 -35.97 -29.30 46.55
CA CYS A 171 -35.42 -29.79 45.28
C CYS A 171 -35.13 -28.63 44.31
N GLU A 172 -36.02 -27.65 44.23
CA GLU A 172 -35.84 -26.48 43.35
C GLU A 172 -34.64 -25.62 43.83
N SER A 173 -34.50 -25.42 45.13
CA SER A 173 -33.33 -24.74 45.73
C SER A 173 -32.02 -25.47 45.39
N ALA A 174 -32.01 -26.79 45.55
CA ALA A 174 -30.83 -27.60 45.25
C ALA A 174 -30.47 -27.58 43.75
N ARG A 175 -31.45 -27.54 42.85
CA ARG A 175 -31.23 -27.32 41.40
C ARG A 175 -30.65 -25.93 41.11
N ALA A 176 -31.10 -24.90 41.80
CA ALA A 176 -30.53 -23.56 41.67
C ALA A 176 -29.03 -23.53 42.10
N GLN A 177 -28.67 -24.28 43.16
CA GLN A 177 -27.29 -24.43 43.59
C GLN A 177 -26.40 -25.19 42.57
N VAL A 178 -26.96 -26.17 41.82
CA VAL A 178 -26.26 -26.82 40.71
C VAL A 178 -25.97 -25.77 39.59
N SER A 179 -26.96 -24.98 39.25
CA SER A 179 -26.78 -23.92 38.22
C SER A 179 -25.73 -22.89 38.65
N GLU A 180 -25.71 -22.49 39.94
CA GLU A 180 -24.71 -21.58 40.47
C GLU A 180 -23.29 -22.19 40.41
N ALA A 181 -23.14 -23.48 40.78
CA ALA A 181 -21.86 -24.15 40.72
C ALA A 181 -21.35 -24.31 39.28
N ASP A 182 -22.24 -24.53 38.31
CA ASP A 182 -21.91 -24.58 36.90
C ASP A 182 -21.42 -23.21 36.40
N ALA A 183 -22.10 -22.11 36.77
CA ALA A 183 -21.65 -20.76 36.44
C ALA A 183 -20.26 -20.43 37.03
N ARG A 184 -19.91 -20.98 38.20
CA ARG A 184 -18.58 -20.82 38.81
C ARG A 184 -17.49 -21.49 37.99
N ILE A 185 -17.75 -22.65 37.37
CA ILE A 185 -16.80 -23.30 36.45
C ILE A 185 -16.56 -22.39 35.23
N VAL A 186 -17.63 -21.85 34.63
CA VAL A 186 -17.49 -20.94 33.48
C VAL A 186 -16.62 -19.73 33.81
N ALA A 187 -16.79 -19.17 35.01
CA ALA A 187 -15.95 -18.05 35.45
C ALA A 187 -14.48 -18.48 35.67
N ALA A 188 -14.23 -19.61 36.31
CA ALA A 188 -12.88 -20.09 36.53
C ALA A 188 -12.16 -20.49 35.23
N SER A 189 -12.86 -21.13 34.29
CA SER A 189 -12.29 -21.45 32.96
C SER A 189 -11.97 -20.21 32.14
N ALA A 190 -12.79 -19.14 32.24
CA ALA A 190 -12.47 -17.88 31.55
C ALA A 190 -11.20 -17.22 32.09
N ASP A 191 -10.91 -17.35 33.38
CA ASP A 191 -9.65 -16.87 33.96
C ASP A 191 -8.45 -17.69 33.48
N THR A 192 -8.59 -19.00 33.37
CA THR A 192 -7.58 -19.90 32.79
C THR A 192 -7.35 -19.59 31.31
N ASP A 193 -8.42 -19.38 30.51
CA ASP A 193 -8.32 -19.07 29.08
C ASP A 193 -7.59 -17.74 28.81
N ARG A 194 -7.64 -16.77 29.71
CA ARG A 194 -6.89 -15.51 29.61
C ARG A 194 -5.38 -15.68 29.63
N THR A 195 -4.89 -16.81 30.12
CA THR A 195 -3.45 -17.14 30.17
C THR A 195 -2.96 -17.83 28.89
N VAL A 196 -3.85 -18.19 27.97
CA VAL A 196 -3.53 -18.89 26.73
C VAL A 196 -3.73 -17.95 25.53
N LEU A 197 -2.63 -17.54 24.92
CA LEU A 197 -2.68 -16.70 23.72
C LEU A 197 -2.93 -17.57 22.48
N ARG A 198 -4.02 -17.28 21.76
CA ARG A 198 -4.42 -18.00 20.56
C ARG A 198 -4.44 -17.09 19.32
N ALA A 199 -4.17 -17.67 18.15
CA ALA A 199 -4.25 -16.98 16.88
C ALA A 199 -5.70 -16.61 16.53
N PRO A 200 -6.05 -15.33 16.32
CA PRO A 200 -7.40 -14.91 15.96
C PRO A 200 -7.78 -15.26 14.50
N PHE A 201 -6.79 -15.45 13.65
CA PHE A 201 -6.91 -15.87 12.26
C PHE A 201 -5.70 -16.73 11.83
N ALA A 202 -5.79 -17.37 10.68
CA ALA A 202 -4.67 -18.09 10.09
C ALA A 202 -3.69 -17.09 9.44
N GLY A 203 -2.38 -17.33 9.58
CA GLY A 203 -1.35 -16.44 9.05
C GLY A 203 0.06 -16.90 9.36
N ILE A 204 1.01 -15.98 9.22
CA ILE A 204 2.43 -16.19 9.53
C ILE A 204 2.78 -15.38 10.78
N VAL A 205 3.53 -16.00 11.69
CA VAL A 205 4.13 -15.33 12.85
C VAL A 205 5.29 -14.47 12.35
N ALA A 206 5.16 -13.14 12.46
CA ALA A 206 6.20 -12.22 12.03
C ALA A 206 7.28 -12.04 13.10
N GLU A 207 6.86 -11.98 14.37
CA GLU A 207 7.74 -11.70 15.49
C GLU A 207 7.19 -12.36 16.74
N VAL A 208 8.09 -12.86 17.58
CA VAL A 208 7.78 -13.40 18.92
C VAL A 208 8.66 -12.68 19.93
N ASN A 209 8.04 -11.92 20.82
CA ASN A 209 8.73 -11.16 21.86
C ASN A 209 8.58 -11.86 23.22
N GLY A 210 9.69 -12.10 23.87
CA GLY A 210 9.81 -12.74 25.18
C GLY A 210 10.32 -14.18 25.10
N GLU A 211 10.90 -14.62 26.21
CA GLU A 211 11.48 -15.96 26.37
C GLU A 211 10.77 -16.73 27.49
N ILE A 212 10.92 -18.05 27.49
CA ILE A 212 10.38 -18.91 28.56
C ILE A 212 10.95 -18.46 29.89
N GLY A 213 10.07 -18.20 30.84
CA GLY A 213 10.41 -17.70 32.18
C GLY A 213 10.30 -16.19 32.35
N GLU A 214 10.22 -15.41 31.26
CA GLU A 214 9.98 -13.97 31.31
C GLU A 214 8.54 -13.64 31.69
N TYR A 215 8.34 -12.44 32.22
CA TYR A 215 7.03 -11.95 32.64
C TYR A 215 6.44 -11.02 31.56
N LEU A 216 5.31 -11.43 30.97
CA LEU A 216 4.53 -10.59 30.07
C LEU A 216 3.50 -9.79 30.85
N THR A 217 3.37 -8.50 30.49
CA THR A 217 2.33 -7.62 31.02
C THR A 217 1.25 -7.42 29.94
N PRO A 218 -0.04 -7.37 30.33
CA PRO A 218 -1.08 -6.97 29.42
C PRO A 218 -0.82 -5.54 28.89
N SER A 219 -1.26 -5.24 27.66
CA SER A 219 -1.17 -3.89 27.11
C SER A 219 -2.24 -2.99 27.76
N PRO A 220 -1.89 -2.09 28.70
CA PRO A 220 -2.85 -1.19 29.29
C PRO A 220 -3.27 -0.13 28.26
N PRO A 221 -4.50 0.40 28.34
CA PRO A 221 -4.96 1.45 27.43
C PRO A 221 -4.02 2.66 27.46
N GLY A 222 -3.56 3.10 26.28
CA GLY A 222 -2.72 4.30 26.13
C GLY A 222 -1.21 4.10 26.36
N ILE A 223 -0.76 2.92 26.75
CA ILE A 223 0.68 2.61 26.88
C ILE A 223 1.06 1.57 25.81
N PRO A 224 1.87 1.91 24.81
CA PRO A 224 2.37 0.95 23.84
C PRO A 224 3.34 -0.01 24.53
N THR A 225 2.92 -1.27 24.68
CA THR A 225 3.78 -2.37 25.12
C THR A 225 4.19 -3.20 23.90
N LEU A 226 5.34 -3.86 23.96
CA LEU A 226 5.74 -4.81 22.93
C LEU A 226 4.70 -5.95 22.90
N PRO A 227 4.17 -6.28 21.71
CA PRO A 227 3.26 -7.41 21.56
C PRO A 227 4.02 -8.70 21.83
N ALA A 228 3.39 -9.68 22.45
CA ALA A 228 4.01 -11.00 22.64
C ALA A 228 4.19 -11.73 21.31
N VAL A 229 3.24 -11.59 20.39
CA VAL A 229 3.30 -12.20 19.06
C VAL A 229 2.71 -11.21 18.04
N ASP A 230 3.43 -10.99 16.94
CA ASP A 230 2.92 -10.25 15.79
C ASP A 230 2.50 -11.26 14.70
N LEU A 231 1.22 -11.27 14.35
CA LEU A 231 0.63 -12.19 13.39
C LEU A 231 0.16 -11.46 12.14
N ILE A 232 0.59 -11.93 10.98
CA ILE A 232 0.28 -11.34 9.68
C ILE A 232 -0.52 -12.33 8.82
N ASP A 233 -1.60 -11.88 8.21
CA ASP A 233 -2.35 -12.62 7.21
C ASP A 233 -1.72 -12.37 5.83
N ASP A 234 -0.97 -13.35 5.36
CA ASP A 234 -0.29 -13.32 4.06
C ASP A 234 -1.17 -13.71 2.86
N SER A 235 -2.42 -14.06 3.11
CA SER A 235 -3.37 -14.43 2.05
C SER A 235 -3.92 -13.23 1.29
N CYS A 236 -3.83 -12.04 1.87
CA CYS A 236 -4.33 -10.80 1.31
C CYS A 236 -3.35 -9.68 1.63
N ILE A 237 -2.79 -9.08 0.57
CA ILE A 237 -1.90 -7.92 0.67
C ILE A 237 -2.33 -6.82 -0.31
N TYR A 238 -2.05 -5.61 0.04
CA TYR A 238 -2.31 -4.40 -0.75
C TYR A 238 -1.17 -3.40 -0.57
N ILE A 239 -1.13 -2.39 -1.42
CA ILE A 239 -0.20 -1.27 -1.26
C ILE A 239 -0.93 -0.12 -0.60
N SER A 240 -0.33 0.46 0.43
CA SER A 240 -0.75 1.73 1.00
C SER A 240 0.30 2.80 0.72
N ALA A 241 -0.10 3.90 0.10
CA ALA A 241 0.80 4.98 -0.26
C ALA A 241 0.17 6.36 -0.03
N PRO A 242 0.97 7.33 0.46
CA PRO A 242 0.52 8.70 0.67
C PRO A 242 0.55 9.49 -0.64
N ILE A 243 -0.58 10.05 -1.03
CA ILE A 243 -0.74 10.93 -2.20
C ILE A 243 -1.03 12.35 -1.72
N ASP A 244 -0.51 13.35 -2.41
CA ASP A 244 -0.75 14.77 -2.08
C ASP A 244 -2.25 15.09 -2.08
N GLU A 245 -2.68 15.96 -1.15
CA GLU A 245 -4.09 16.36 -1.00
C GLU A 245 -4.68 16.92 -2.31
N VAL A 246 -3.89 17.70 -3.05
CA VAL A 246 -4.35 18.33 -4.32
C VAL A 246 -4.60 17.27 -5.39
N ASP A 247 -3.73 16.27 -5.48
CA ASP A 247 -3.82 15.20 -6.47
C ASP A 247 -4.86 14.15 -6.07
N ALA A 248 -4.98 13.85 -4.79
CA ALA A 248 -5.95 12.89 -4.27
C ALA A 248 -7.40 13.24 -4.60
N ALA A 249 -7.71 14.54 -4.77
CA ALA A 249 -9.05 15.00 -5.15
C ALA A 249 -9.51 14.50 -6.53
N GLN A 250 -8.59 14.11 -7.40
CA GLN A 250 -8.86 13.58 -8.73
C GLN A 250 -9.11 12.08 -8.75
N LEU A 251 -8.76 11.37 -7.67
CA LEU A 251 -8.82 9.91 -7.58
C LEU A 251 -10.22 9.41 -7.29
N LYS A 252 -10.54 8.23 -7.84
CA LYS A 252 -11.81 7.53 -7.61
C LYS A 252 -11.53 6.04 -7.36
N LEU A 253 -12.42 5.42 -6.62
CA LEU A 253 -12.38 3.97 -6.41
C LEU A 253 -12.44 3.22 -7.75
N GLY A 254 -11.67 2.15 -7.88
CA GLY A 254 -11.61 1.31 -9.06
C GLY A 254 -10.71 1.82 -10.19
N MET A 255 -10.09 3.02 -10.06
CA MET A 255 -9.09 3.48 -11.03
C MET A 255 -7.90 2.53 -11.10
N THR A 256 -7.36 2.36 -12.31
CA THR A 256 -6.19 1.50 -12.53
C THR A 256 -4.93 2.20 -12.04
N GLY A 257 -4.13 1.47 -11.27
CA GLY A 257 -2.81 1.90 -10.82
C GLY A 257 -1.72 0.99 -11.37
N ARG A 258 -0.57 1.57 -11.67
CA ARG A 258 0.70 0.86 -11.85
C ARG A 258 1.42 0.84 -10.51
N ILE A 259 1.93 -0.33 -10.14
CA ILE A 259 2.67 -0.54 -8.91
C ILE A 259 4.10 -0.93 -9.29
N THR A 260 5.06 -0.26 -8.71
CA THR A 260 6.48 -0.61 -8.78
C THR A 260 6.99 -0.91 -7.38
N LEU A 261 7.88 -1.88 -7.27
CA LEU A 261 8.45 -2.35 -6.01
C LEU A 261 9.96 -2.28 -6.08
N ASP A 262 10.61 -1.67 -5.11
CA ASP A 262 12.07 -1.57 -5.05
C ASP A 262 12.76 -2.93 -5.06
N ALA A 263 12.12 -3.94 -4.45
CA ALA A 263 12.61 -5.31 -4.41
C ALA A 263 12.54 -6.03 -5.78
N TYR A 264 11.74 -5.53 -6.74
CA TYR A 264 11.52 -6.15 -8.05
C TYR A 264 11.75 -5.15 -9.18
N ARG A 265 12.98 -4.66 -9.30
CA ARG A 265 13.37 -3.65 -10.30
C ARG A 265 12.99 -4.07 -11.72
N GLY A 266 12.38 -3.14 -12.46
CA GLY A 266 11.96 -3.35 -13.85
C GLY A 266 10.69 -4.17 -14.03
N LYS A 267 10.01 -4.58 -12.95
CA LYS A 267 8.67 -5.18 -13.02
C LYS A 267 7.62 -4.16 -12.64
N HIS A 268 6.59 -4.10 -13.45
CA HIS A 268 5.39 -3.30 -13.18
C HIS A 268 4.23 -4.24 -12.90
N PHE A 269 3.53 -3.98 -11.83
CA PHE A 269 2.32 -4.71 -11.46
C PHE A 269 1.11 -3.83 -11.71
N THR A 270 0.01 -4.42 -12.09
CA THR A 270 -1.24 -3.69 -12.28
C THR A 270 -2.10 -3.83 -11.03
N GLY A 271 -2.65 -2.70 -10.57
CA GLY A 271 -3.55 -2.66 -9.42
C GLY A 271 -4.80 -1.85 -9.68
N LYS A 272 -5.70 -1.85 -8.70
CA LYS A 272 -6.90 -0.99 -8.68
C LYS A 272 -7.02 -0.31 -7.33
N VAL A 273 -7.37 0.97 -7.36
CA VAL A 273 -7.66 1.74 -6.13
C VAL A 273 -8.83 1.09 -5.41
N ARG A 274 -8.56 0.57 -4.21
CA ARG A 274 -9.55 -0.07 -3.34
C ARG A 274 -10.14 0.88 -2.29
N ARG A 275 -9.32 1.77 -1.75
CA ARG A 275 -9.71 2.73 -0.73
C ARG A 275 -8.94 4.05 -0.86
N ILE A 276 -9.62 5.12 -0.59
CA ILE A 276 -9.05 6.46 -0.41
C ILE A 276 -9.44 6.88 1.00
N ALA A 277 -8.49 7.28 1.83
CA ALA A 277 -8.76 7.69 3.19
C ALA A 277 -9.72 8.89 3.21
N PRO A 278 -10.74 8.90 4.10
CA PRO A 278 -11.71 10.00 4.17
C PRO A 278 -11.18 11.22 4.94
N TYR A 279 -9.89 11.26 5.23
CA TYR A 279 -9.25 12.35 5.97
C TYR A 279 -7.84 12.59 5.45
N VAL A 280 -7.34 13.79 5.68
CA VAL A 280 -5.99 14.23 5.32
C VAL A 280 -5.08 14.08 6.53
N LEU A 281 -3.94 13.41 6.33
CA LEU A 281 -2.88 13.34 7.34
C LEU A 281 -2.02 14.60 7.23
N ALA A 282 -2.01 15.40 8.30
CA ALA A 282 -1.14 16.54 8.46
C ALA A 282 -0.09 16.22 9.52
N VAL A 283 1.12 15.86 9.10
CA VAL A 283 2.26 15.69 9.99
C VAL A 283 3.06 16.99 9.99
N GLU A 284 3.46 17.46 11.18
CA GLU A 284 4.22 18.71 11.33
C GLU A 284 5.44 18.73 10.41
N LYS A 285 5.62 19.82 9.65
CA LYS A 285 6.70 20.01 8.65
C LYS A 285 6.72 19.04 7.46
N GLN A 286 5.62 18.35 7.17
CA GLN A 286 5.48 17.46 6.00
C GLN A 286 4.32 17.89 5.11
N ALA A 287 4.34 17.45 3.83
CA ALA A 287 3.23 17.64 2.92
C ALA A 287 1.96 16.97 3.47
N ARG A 288 0.82 17.61 3.27
CA ARG A 288 -0.50 17.06 3.60
C ARG A 288 -0.82 15.97 2.61
N THR A 289 -1.13 14.80 3.09
CA THR A 289 -1.35 13.62 2.25
C THR A 289 -2.64 12.89 2.60
N VAL A 290 -3.20 12.24 1.61
CA VAL A 290 -4.30 11.28 1.73
C VAL A 290 -3.74 9.89 1.48
N GLU A 291 -4.04 8.94 2.36
CA GLU A 291 -3.64 7.56 2.20
C GLU A 291 -4.53 6.86 1.17
N VAL A 292 -3.90 6.29 0.14
CA VAL A 292 -4.56 5.57 -0.94
C VAL A 292 -4.11 4.13 -0.94
N GLU A 293 -5.07 3.21 -0.94
CA GLU A 293 -4.81 1.78 -0.98
C GLU A 293 -5.12 1.22 -2.37
N VAL A 294 -4.22 0.36 -2.86
CA VAL A 294 -4.32 -0.28 -4.18
C VAL A 294 -4.16 -1.78 -4.04
N ASP A 295 -5.16 -2.53 -4.52
CA ASP A 295 -5.10 -3.98 -4.62
C ASP A 295 -4.39 -4.42 -5.89
N PHE A 296 -3.70 -5.55 -5.85
CA PHE A 296 -3.15 -6.18 -7.05
C PHE A 296 -4.28 -6.76 -7.93
N SER A 297 -4.23 -6.48 -9.22
CA SER A 297 -5.24 -7.02 -10.16
C SER A 297 -5.06 -8.51 -10.43
N VAL A 298 -3.85 -9.04 -10.30
CA VAL A 298 -3.53 -10.46 -10.48
C VAL A 298 -3.20 -11.07 -9.11
N PRO A 299 -4.02 -11.97 -8.57
CA PRO A 299 -3.81 -12.55 -7.24
C PRO A 299 -2.45 -13.26 -7.08
N GLY A 300 -1.89 -13.83 -8.15
CA GLY A 300 -0.58 -14.50 -8.14
C GLY A 300 0.61 -13.56 -7.91
N ASP A 301 0.48 -12.29 -8.21
CA ASP A 301 1.53 -11.28 -8.00
C ASP A 301 1.75 -10.99 -6.52
N ALA A 302 0.70 -11.08 -5.72
CA ALA A 302 0.73 -10.89 -4.28
C ALA A 302 1.50 -11.99 -3.52
N GLY A 303 1.45 -13.24 -3.99
CA GLY A 303 1.90 -14.43 -3.23
C GLY A 303 3.40 -14.56 -2.99
N ARG A 304 4.23 -13.64 -3.51
CA ARG A 304 5.70 -13.63 -3.35
C ARG A 304 6.22 -12.37 -2.66
N LEU A 305 5.34 -11.47 -2.27
CA LEU A 305 5.71 -10.19 -1.69
C LEU A 305 5.71 -10.28 -0.17
N LEU A 306 6.71 -9.66 0.43
CA LEU A 306 6.75 -9.53 1.89
C LEU A 306 6.07 -8.23 2.32
N VAL A 307 5.28 -8.32 3.38
CA VAL A 307 4.72 -7.15 4.06
C VAL A 307 5.86 -6.26 4.55
N GLY A 308 5.76 -4.97 4.26
CA GLY A 308 6.81 -3.99 4.59
C GLY A 308 7.73 -3.62 3.42
N TYR A 309 7.64 -4.28 2.25
CA TYR A 309 8.39 -3.82 1.07
C TYR A 309 7.94 -2.41 0.66
N SER A 310 8.90 -1.60 0.23
CA SER A 310 8.64 -0.28 -0.35
C SER A 310 8.01 -0.44 -1.73
N ALA A 311 7.01 0.39 -1.99
CA ALA A 311 6.25 0.36 -3.22
C ALA A 311 5.85 1.77 -3.65
N ASP A 312 5.93 2.04 -4.95
CA ASP A 312 5.38 3.24 -5.55
C ASP A 312 4.13 2.89 -6.35
N ILE A 313 3.16 3.79 -6.31
CA ILE A 313 1.92 3.67 -7.08
C ILE A 313 1.77 4.85 -8.02
N GLU A 314 1.33 4.59 -9.22
CA GLU A 314 0.98 5.59 -10.20
C GLU A 314 -0.44 5.32 -10.69
N VAL A 315 -1.39 6.15 -10.27
CA VAL A 315 -2.82 5.97 -10.59
C VAL A 315 -3.15 6.73 -11.87
N VAL A 316 -3.74 6.04 -12.85
CA VAL A 316 -4.17 6.62 -14.11
C VAL A 316 -5.52 7.33 -13.91
N VAL A 317 -5.51 8.66 -13.97
CA VAL A 317 -6.72 9.49 -13.81
C VAL A 317 -7.50 9.58 -15.12
N THR A 318 -6.80 9.86 -16.22
CA THR A 318 -7.41 9.99 -17.55
C THR A 318 -6.41 9.52 -18.59
N GLY A 319 -6.88 8.86 -19.64
CA GLY A 319 -6.05 8.45 -20.77
C GLY A 319 -6.75 8.70 -22.10
N ARG A 320 -5.95 8.98 -23.13
CA ARG A 320 -6.41 9.12 -24.52
C ARG A 320 -5.57 8.24 -25.43
N ASP A 321 -6.21 7.40 -26.18
CA ASP A 321 -5.58 6.56 -27.20
C ASP A 321 -5.53 7.33 -28.54
N GLY A 322 -4.50 7.05 -29.37
CA GLY A 322 -4.38 7.63 -30.70
C GLY A 322 -4.01 9.11 -30.72
N ALA A 323 -3.53 9.67 -29.62
CA ALA A 323 -3.06 11.03 -29.56
C ALA A 323 -1.67 11.20 -30.19
N VAL A 324 -1.42 12.33 -30.85
CA VAL A 324 -0.06 12.72 -31.23
C VAL A 324 0.70 13.09 -29.95
N ARG A 325 1.79 12.41 -29.66
CA ARG A 325 2.56 12.60 -28.44
C ARG A 325 4.04 12.86 -28.71
N ILE A 326 4.62 13.65 -27.83
CA ILE A 326 6.05 13.94 -27.80
C ILE A 326 6.60 13.64 -26.40
N PRO A 327 7.88 13.31 -26.26
CA PRO A 327 8.50 13.25 -24.93
C PRO A 327 8.36 14.59 -24.21
N THR A 328 7.93 14.55 -22.95
CA THR A 328 7.73 15.76 -22.13
C THR A 328 8.98 16.64 -22.01
N PRO A 329 10.23 16.12 -21.96
CA PRO A 329 11.43 16.94 -21.99
C PRO A 329 11.63 17.79 -23.25
N ALA A 330 10.89 17.52 -24.34
CA ALA A 330 10.93 18.34 -25.55
C ALA A 330 10.07 19.61 -25.45
N LEU A 331 9.25 19.73 -24.40
CA LEU A 331 8.35 20.87 -24.20
C LEU A 331 9.06 22.02 -23.48
N MET A 332 9.06 23.19 -24.10
CA MET A 332 9.57 24.44 -23.52
C MET A 332 8.45 25.22 -22.80
N PRO A 333 8.81 26.12 -21.87
CA PRO A 333 7.86 27.03 -21.25
C PRO A 333 6.99 27.80 -22.29
N GLY A 334 5.69 27.88 -22.01
CA GLY A 334 4.74 28.53 -22.92
C GLY A 334 4.24 27.63 -24.06
N ASN A 335 4.30 26.31 -23.88
CA ASN A 335 3.83 25.30 -24.85
C ASN A 335 4.52 25.41 -26.21
N ARG A 336 5.83 25.53 -26.23
CA ARG A 336 6.66 25.64 -27.42
C ARG A 336 7.57 24.40 -27.53
N VAL A 337 7.92 24.06 -28.75
CA VAL A 337 8.85 23.00 -29.10
C VAL A 337 9.83 23.45 -30.15
N LEU A 338 11.01 22.86 -30.18
CA LEU A 338 11.95 23.04 -31.31
C LEU A 338 11.83 21.83 -32.23
N VAL A 339 11.44 22.08 -33.46
CA VAL A 339 11.34 21.05 -34.51
C VAL A 339 12.57 21.13 -35.39
N LEU A 340 13.19 20.01 -35.67
CA LEU A 340 14.30 19.90 -36.61
C LEU A 340 13.73 19.77 -38.03
N GLY A 341 13.75 20.86 -38.80
CA GLY A 341 13.31 20.91 -40.17
C GLY A 341 14.24 20.14 -41.14
N ASP A 342 13.76 19.86 -42.35
CA ASP A 342 14.53 19.12 -43.39
C ASP A 342 15.82 19.81 -43.80
N GLY A 343 15.92 21.12 -43.62
CA GLY A 343 17.13 21.92 -43.87
C GLY A 343 18.15 21.90 -42.74
N GLY A 344 17.93 21.12 -41.65
CA GLY A 344 18.79 21.12 -40.48
C GLY A 344 18.74 22.42 -39.68
N ILE A 345 17.64 23.15 -39.75
CA ILE A 345 17.39 24.37 -38.97
C ILE A 345 16.36 24.07 -37.91
N LEU A 346 16.59 24.58 -36.70
CA LEU A 346 15.65 24.46 -35.59
C LEU A 346 14.56 25.52 -35.72
N GLU A 347 13.32 25.06 -35.84
CA GLU A 347 12.13 25.92 -35.90
C GLU A 347 11.41 25.87 -34.55
N GLU A 348 11.23 27.06 -33.95
CA GLU A 348 10.37 27.17 -32.76
C GLU A 348 8.91 27.19 -33.21
N ARG A 349 8.13 26.28 -32.60
CA ARG A 349 6.71 26.15 -32.92
C ARG A 349 5.89 26.11 -31.65
N LYS A 350 4.84 26.89 -31.58
CA LYS A 350 3.85 26.85 -30.51
C LYS A 350 2.87 25.70 -30.79
N ILE A 351 2.62 24.90 -29.78
CA ILE A 351 1.69 23.76 -29.84
C ILE A 351 0.56 23.92 -28.83
N GLU A 352 -0.56 23.30 -29.11
CA GLU A 352 -1.63 23.13 -28.14
C GLU A 352 -1.42 21.78 -27.40
N THR A 353 -1.14 21.85 -26.14
CA THR A 353 -0.96 20.65 -25.30
C THR A 353 -2.29 20.13 -24.80
N GLY A 354 -2.36 18.82 -24.58
CA GLY A 354 -3.47 18.14 -23.95
C GLY A 354 -3.04 17.44 -22.67
N LEU A 355 -3.33 16.13 -22.57
CA LEU A 355 -2.89 15.29 -21.48
C LEU A 355 -1.36 15.23 -21.44
N SER A 356 -0.80 15.22 -20.24
CA SER A 356 0.65 15.17 -20.04
C SER A 356 0.99 14.34 -18.80
N ASN A 357 2.09 13.63 -18.87
CA ASN A 357 2.76 13.01 -17.73
C ASN A 357 4.27 13.27 -17.81
N TRP A 358 5.06 12.62 -16.94
CA TRP A 358 6.51 12.79 -16.93
C TRP A 358 7.21 12.27 -18.19
N GLU A 359 6.61 11.32 -18.92
CA GLU A 359 7.20 10.67 -20.09
C GLU A 359 6.73 11.32 -21.40
N PHE A 360 5.41 11.54 -21.56
CA PHE A 360 4.82 12.06 -22.78
C PHE A 360 3.84 13.20 -22.54
N THR A 361 3.81 14.15 -23.49
CA THR A 361 2.81 15.22 -23.60
C THR A 361 2.05 15.08 -24.91
N GLU A 362 0.72 15.16 -24.85
CA GLU A 362 -0.16 15.19 -26.01
C GLU A 362 -0.02 16.54 -26.72
N ALA A 363 0.18 16.52 -28.04
CA ALA A 363 0.07 17.67 -28.93
C ALA A 363 -1.27 17.57 -29.66
N LYS A 364 -2.26 18.39 -29.23
CA LYS A 364 -3.58 18.48 -29.89
C LYS A 364 -3.51 19.17 -31.25
N ALA A 365 -2.63 20.15 -31.37
CA ALA A 365 -2.40 20.90 -32.60
C ALA A 365 -0.96 21.43 -32.64
N GLY A 366 -0.47 21.73 -33.85
CA GLY A 366 0.85 22.33 -34.08
C GLY A 366 1.97 21.33 -34.40
N LEU A 367 1.72 20.02 -34.32
CA LEU A 367 2.66 18.97 -34.71
C LEU A 367 1.97 17.87 -35.53
N VAL A 368 2.70 17.31 -36.47
CA VAL A 368 2.27 16.16 -37.28
C VAL A 368 3.08 14.93 -36.87
N PRO A 369 2.48 13.72 -36.87
CA PRO A 369 3.21 12.49 -36.63
C PRO A 369 4.41 12.34 -37.56
N GLY A 370 5.56 11.96 -37.00
CA GLY A 370 6.83 11.80 -37.74
C GLY A 370 7.75 13.01 -37.66
N GLU A 371 7.28 14.21 -37.26
CA GLU A 371 8.15 15.36 -37.04
C GLU A 371 9.15 15.10 -35.91
N ARG A 372 10.36 15.63 -36.10
CA ARG A 372 11.47 15.45 -35.14
C ARG A 372 11.52 16.62 -34.18
N VAL A 373 11.23 16.40 -32.90
CA VAL A 373 11.33 17.39 -31.82
C VAL A 373 12.62 17.21 -31.04
N VAL A 374 13.23 18.33 -30.65
CA VAL A 374 14.49 18.33 -29.88
C VAL A 374 14.19 18.05 -28.43
N THR A 375 14.91 17.08 -27.84
CA THR A 375 14.81 16.73 -26.41
C THR A 375 15.96 17.29 -25.57
N SER A 376 17.08 17.65 -26.18
CA SER A 376 18.27 18.22 -25.51
C SER A 376 18.26 19.75 -25.50
N LEU A 377 17.22 20.35 -24.92
CA LEU A 377 16.98 21.79 -24.92
C LEU A 377 18.04 22.61 -24.16
N GLU A 378 18.70 21.99 -23.17
CA GLU A 378 19.67 22.64 -22.28
C GLU A 378 21.07 22.77 -22.88
N ARG A 379 21.32 22.19 -24.07
CA ARG A 379 22.64 22.24 -24.69
C ARG A 379 22.95 23.64 -25.22
N GLU A 380 24.19 24.05 -25.04
CA GLU A 380 24.68 25.34 -25.53
C GLU A 380 24.51 25.48 -27.06
N GLY A 381 23.92 26.56 -27.52
CA GLY A 381 23.67 26.85 -28.94
C GLY A 381 22.35 26.28 -29.46
N VAL A 382 21.55 25.54 -28.69
CA VAL A 382 20.20 25.09 -29.10
C VAL A 382 19.21 26.24 -28.91
N LYS A 383 18.84 26.84 -30.05
CA LYS A 383 17.86 27.96 -30.14
C LYS A 383 17.20 27.97 -31.49
N ALA A 384 16.08 28.66 -31.59
CA ALA A 384 15.40 28.88 -32.87
C ALA A 384 16.34 29.49 -33.92
N GLY A 385 16.32 29.01 -35.15
CA GLY A 385 17.17 29.43 -36.26
C GLY A 385 18.59 28.84 -36.26
N ALA A 386 18.98 28.10 -35.24
CA ALA A 386 20.29 27.42 -35.20
C ALA A 386 20.33 26.26 -36.21
N ARG A 387 21.51 26.02 -36.81
CA ARG A 387 21.76 24.80 -37.59
C ARG A 387 22.02 23.64 -36.63
N ALA A 388 21.32 22.55 -36.80
CA ALA A 388 21.43 21.38 -35.97
C ALA A 388 21.53 20.07 -36.76
N VAL A 389 22.19 19.08 -36.20
CA VAL A 389 22.29 17.72 -36.76
C VAL A 389 21.82 16.75 -35.68
N ALA A 390 20.92 15.85 -36.07
CA ALA A 390 20.43 14.82 -35.16
C ALA A 390 21.56 13.85 -34.77
N GLU A 391 21.68 13.54 -33.50
CA GLU A 391 22.57 12.48 -33.01
C GLU A 391 22.10 11.11 -33.50
N PRO A 392 23.01 10.20 -33.88
CA PRO A 392 22.64 8.84 -34.20
C PRO A 392 22.04 8.15 -32.95
N ALA A 393 20.95 7.44 -33.16
CA ALA A 393 20.12 6.80 -32.10
C ALA A 393 20.87 5.85 -31.13
N ALA A 394 22.11 5.47 -31.45
CA ALA A 394 22.93 4.59 -30.61
C ALA A 394 23.48 5.23 -29.32
N LYS A 395 23.51 6.57 -29.21
CA LYS A 395 24.01 7.28 -28.00
C LYS A 395 22.95 7.53 -26.91
N LEU A 396 21.68 7.38 -27.23
CA LEU A 396 20.55 7.64 -26.33
C LEU A 396 20.27 6.52 -25.28
N ARG A 397 21.03 5.42 -25.32
CA ARG A 397 20.88 4.27 -24.39
C ARG A 397 21.98 4.14 -23.34
N ALA A 398 22.89 5.09 -23.25
CA ALA A 398 24.11 4.98 -22.42
C ALA A 398 24.26 6.08 -21.33
N GLU A 399 23.22 6.88 -21.05
CA GLU A 399 23.20 7.84 -19.92
C GLU A 399 22.07 7.52 -18.93
#